data_13f365d7a33f08a2f42d52c428f13322
#
_entry.id   13f365d7a33f08a2f42d52c428f13322
#
_cell.length_a   1.000
_cell.length_b   1.000
_cell.length_c   1.000
_cell.angle_alpha   90.00
_cell.angle_beta   90.00
_cell.angle_gamma   90.00
#
_symmetry.space_group_name_H-M   'P 1'
#
loop_
_entity.id
_entity.type
_entity.pdbx_description
1 polymer ?
#
loop_
_entity_poly.entity_id
_entity_poly.type
_entity_poly.pdbx_seq_one_letter_code
_entity_poly.pdbx_strand_id
1 'polypeptide(L)'
;MTAERSAAGTHFVPGRYDIKTDWAKPVQATEGYYPVVPASYRVQDIFDRVASRYDESLPGMFLPDVLDPTVDFLAELAGNGPVLELGIGTGRVALPLVEKGISVHGIDLSQAMVERLRAKPGGDAVEVTIGDFATTKVEGDFSLAYLVFNTITNLTTEDAQVDCFANVAKHLEPGGVFVIENFIPALHRLQPGEKVVPIHVTPTRLHFDEYDVANQTLVSHHYRVVDGQLELLSTPHRYVWPSELDLMARHAGMTLRERWATWAREPFTSTSPSHISVWEKTA
;
A
#
# COMPACT_ATOMS: atom_id res chain seq x y z
N MET A 1 -3.09 67.67 -13.73
CA MET A 1 -4.34 66.86 -13.49
C MET A 1 -3.91 65.42 -13.44
N THR A 2 -3.69 64.94 -12.25
CA THR A 2 -3.22 63.57 -11.91
C THR A 2 -4.43 62.74 -11.55
N ALA A 3 -4.66 61.65 -12.27
CA ALA A 3 -5.71 60.69 -11.97
C ALA A 3 -5.17 59.61 -11.06
N GLU A 4 -5.68 59.58 -9.85
CA GLU A 4 -5.48 58.52 -8.86
C GLU A 4 -6.29 57.28 -9.26
N ARG A 5 -5.61 56.16 -9.35
CA ARG A 5 -6.27 54.83 -9.44
C ARG A 5 -6.42 54.27 -8.04
N SER A 6 -7.68 54.18 -7.61
CA SER A 6 -8.11 53.48 -6.41
C SER A 6 -7.92 51.97 -6.61
N ALA A 7 -7.07 51.33 -5.77
CA ALA A 7 -6.98 49.89 -5.63
C ALA A 7 -7.99 49.43 -4.56
N ALA A 8 -9.06 48.77 -4.98
CA ALA A 8 -9.99 48.11 -4.08
C ALA A 8 -9.34 46.83 -3.51
N GLY A 9 -8.82 46.92 -2.29
CA GLY A 9 -8.39 45.77 -1.52
C GLY A 9 -9.59 44.99 -0.98
N THR A 10 -9.76 43.76 -1.40
CA THR A 10 -10.68 42.81 -0.78
C THR A 10 -10.14 42.42 0.60
N HIS A 11 -10.71 43.02 1.65
CA HIS A 11 -10.45 42.56 3.02
C HIS A 11 -11.14 41.21 3.22
N PHE A 12 -10.31 40.18 3.38
CA PHE A 12 -10.73 38.90 3.91
C PHE A 12 -11.01 39.09 5.43
N VAL A 13 -12.28 39.01 5.83
CA VAL A 13 -12.68 38.98 7.21
C VAL A 13 -12.69 37.52 7.66
N PRO A 14 -11.81 37.11 8.58
CA PRO A 14 -11.87 35.76 9.13
C PRO A 14 -13.16 35.64 9.95
N GLY A 15 -14.04 34.72 9.55
CA GLY A 15 -15.18 34.35 10.39
C GLY A 15 -14.65 33.85 11.74
N ARG A 16 -15.13 34.46 12.83
CA ARG A 16 -14.92 33.97 14.18
C ARG A 16 -15.62 32.64 14.32
N TYR A 17 -14.86 31.53 14.15
CA TYR A 17 -15.27 30.26 14.71
C TYR A 17 -14.98 30.30 16.19
N ASP A 18 -16.04 30.39 16.99
CA ASP A 18 -15.96 30.33 18.45
C ASP A 18 -15.76 28.86 18.86
N ILE A 19 -14.54 28.37 18.58
CA ILE A 19 -14.09 27.08 19.11
C ILE A 19 -13.73 27.36 20.57
N LYS A 20 -14.66 27.11 21.47
CA LYS A 20 -14.39 27.01 22.91
C LYS A 20 -13.59 25.72 23.16
N THR A 21 -12.38 25.69 22.70
CA THR A 21 -11.37 24.74 23.15
C THR A 21 -10.52 25.46 24.19
N ASP A 22 -10.53 24.95 25.40
CA ASP A 22 -9.73 25.43 26.51
C ASP A 22 -8.26 25.04 26.32
N TRP A 23 -7.58 25.74 25.39
CA TRP A 23 -6.15 25.55 25.06
C TRP A 23 -5.24 25.96 26.22
N ALA A 24 -5.76 26.48 27.30
CA ALA A 24 -4.97 27.00 28.41
C ALA A 24 -4.61 25.93 29.46
N LYS A 25 -5.12 24.72 29.37
CA LYS A 25 -4.61 23.62 30.19
C LYS A 25 -3.48 22.96 29.46
N PRO A 26 -2.24 23.05 29.98
CA PRO A 26 -1.17 22.23 29.46
C PRO A 26 -1.62 20.77 29.62
N VAL A 27 -1.86 20.09 28.51
CA VAL A 27 -1.81 18.62 28.52
C VAL A 27 -0.43 18.31 29.06
N GLN A 28 -0.35 17.77 30.28
CA GLN A 28 0.90 17.23 30.75
C GLN A 28 1.29 16.16 29.70
N ALA A 29 2.26 16.49 28.87
CA ALA A 29 2.91 15.52 28.01
C ALA A 29 3.56 14.51 28.97
N THR A 30 2.82 13.47 29.27
CA THR A 30 3.47 12.26 29.79
C THR A 30 4.42 11.85 28.68
N GLU A 31 5.71 11.86 28.98
CA GLU A 31 6.74 11.34 28.10
C GLU A 31 6.24 10.05 27.46
N GLY A 32 6.14 10.01 26.12
CA GLY A 32 5.72 8.83 25.36
C GLY A 32 4.28 8.77 24.88
N TYR A 33 3.53 9.88 24.73
CA TYR A 33 2.22 9.83 24.06
C TYR A 33 2.33 9.97 22.53
N TYR A 34 3.18 9.16 21.94
CA TYR A 34 2.89 8.63 20.61
C TYR A 34 2.13 7.32 20.83
N PRO A 35 1.06 7.04 20.08
CA PRO A 35 0.47 5.72 20.16
C PRO A 35 1.53 4.73 19.68
N VAL A 36 2.32 4.21 20.63
CA VAL A 36 3.22 3.08 20.37
C VAL A 36 2.30 2.00 19.83
N VAL A 37 2.49 1.63 18.57
CA VAL A 37 1.83 0.45 18.02
C VAL A 37 2.22 -0.69 19.00
N PRO A 38 1.27 -1.27 19.74
CA PRO A 38 1.63 -2.29 20.73
C PRO A 38 2.43 -3.37 20.05
N ALA A 39 3.46 -3.91 20.70
CA ALA A 39 4.25 -5.03 20.18
C ALA A 39 3.39 -6.28 19.87
N SER A 40 2.15 -6.32 20.37
CA SER A 40 1.13 -7.34 20.09
C SER A 40 0.25 -7.02 18.88
N TYR A 41 0.49 -5.90 18.20
CA TYR A 41 -0.37 -5.44 17.10
C TYR A 41 -0.04 -6.22 15.83
N ARG A 42 -0.93 -7.11 15.42
CA ARG A 42 -0.76 -7.89 14.19
C ARG A 42 -1.39 -7.18 13.00
N VAL A 43 -0.74 -7.25 11.85
CA VAL A 43 -1.23 -6.71 10.58
C VAL A 43 -2.64 -7.24 10.26
N GLN A 44 -2.90 -8.52 10.55
CA GLN A 44 -4.23 -9.13 10.42
C GLN A 44 -5.31 -8.37 11.19
N ASP A 45 -5.06 -8.03 12.47
CA ASP A 45 -6.07 -7.35 13.32
C ASP A 45 -6.46 -5.97 12.75
N ILE A 46 -5.55 -5.32 12.01
CA ILE A 46 -5.82 -4.06 11.32
C ILE A 46 -6.80 -4.29 10.17
N PHE A 47 -6.49 -5.25 9.29
CA PHE A 47 -7.31 -5.50 8.11
C PHE A 47 -8.67 -6.08 8.48
N ASP A 48 -8.77 -6.96 9.47
CA ASP A 48 -10.04 -7.44 10.01
C ASP A 48 -10.92 -6.30 10.50
N ARG A 49 -10.35 -5.32 11.20
CA ARG A 49 -11.09 -4.15 11.72
C ARG A 49 -11.60 -3.22 10.62
N VAL A 50 -10.85 -3.04 9.54
CA VAL A 50 -11.21 -2.09 8.47
C VAL A 50 -11.98 -2.75 7.32
N ALA A 51 -12.05 -4.07 7.24
CA ALA A 51 -12.59 -4.82 6.11
C ALA A 51 -13.98 -4.34 5.67
N SER A 52 -14.89 -4.05 6.63
CA SER A 52 -16.26 -3.63 6.31
C SER A 52 -16.35 -2.30 5.55
N ARG A 53 -15.32 -1.44 5.67
CA ARG A 53 -15.28 -0.08 5.07
C ARG A 53 -14.08 0.10 4.15
N TYR A 54 -13.31 -0.96 3.86
CA TYR A 54 -12.05 -0.86 3.14
C TYR A 54 -12.21 -0.21 1.77
N ASP A 55 -13.10 -0.74 0.94
CA ASP A 55 -13.35 -0.24 -0.41
C ASP A 55 -13.88 1.21 -0.41
N GLU A 56 -14.83 1.50 0.48
CA GLU A 56 -15.40 2.83 0.65
C GLU A 56 -14.35 3.87 1.13
N SER A 57 -13.33 3.40 1.83
CA SER A 57 -12.25 4.26 2.30
C SER A 57 -11.24 4.65 1.23
N LEU A 58 -11.24 3.94 0.09
CA LEU A 58 -10.29 4.06 -1.01
C LEU A 58 -10.97 4.18 -2.39
N PRO A 59 -12.04 4.97 -2.55
CA PRO A 59 -12.84 4.98 -3.77
C PRO A 59 -12.02 5.33 -5.02
N GLY A 60 -10.99 6.15 -4.88
CA GLY A 60 -10.09 6.52 -5.97
C GLY A 60 -9.30 5.35 -6.55
N MET A 61 -9.08 4.28 -5.78
CA MET A 61 -8.33 3.11 -6.24
C MET A 61 -9.16 2.16 -7.13
N PHE A 62 -10.46 2.38 -7.20
CA PHE A 62 -11.41 1.62 -8.04
C PHE A 62 -11.80 2.36 -9.31
N LEU A 63 -11.30 3.59 -9.51
CA LEU A 63 -11.56 4.34 -10.73
C LEU A 63 -10.88 3.64 -11.92
N PRO A 64 -11.54 3.55 -13.09
CA PRO A 64 -10.98 2.91 -14.28
C PRO A 64 -9.60 3.46 -14.65
N ASP A 65 -9.41 4.77 -14.62
CA ASP A 65 -8.11 5.40 -14.94
C ASP A 65 -6.95 4.95 -14.02
N VAL A 66 -7.26 4.40 -12.85
CA VAL A 66 -6.27 3.90 -11.88
C VAL A 66 -6.16 2.39 -11.95
N LEU A 67 -7.30 1.68 -12.04
CA LEU A 67 -7.35 0.23 -11.95
C LEU A 67 -7.03 -0.46 -13.29
N ASP A 68 -7.59 0.04 -14.40
CA ASP A 68 -7.46 -0.61 -15.70
C ASP A 68 -5.99 -0.74 -16.15
N PRO A 69 -5.11 0.28 -16.02
CA PRO A 69 -3.69 0.12 -16.36
C PRO A 69 -2.99 -0.98 -15.56
N THR A 70 -3.34 -1.14 -14.28
CA THR A 70 -2.82 -2.22 -13.42
C THR A 70 -3.26 -3.59 -13.94
N VAL A 71 -4.55 -3.73 -14.20
CA VAL A 71 -5.16 -4.99 -14.67
C VAL A 71 -4.63 -5.37 -16.05
N ASP A 72 -4.52 -4.43 -16.97
CA ASP A 72 -4.03 -4.65 -18.33
C ASP A 72 -2.56 -5.08 -18.33
N PHE A 73 -1.73 -4.42 -17.52
CA PHE A 73 -0.31 -4.76 -17.37
C PHE A 73 -0.13 -6.18 -16.82
N LEU A 74 -0.87 -6.53 -15.77
CA LEU A 74 -0.79 -7.87 -15.16
C LEU A 74 -1.36 -8.94 -16.09
N ALA A 75 -2.46 -8.65 -16.81
CA ALA A 75 -3.04 -9.57 -17.79
C ALA A 75 -2.08 -9.85 -18.96
N GLU A 76 -1.34 -8.83 -19.43
CA GLU A 76 -0.31 -9.00 -20.47
C GLU A 76 0.80 -9.95 -20.00
N LEU A 77 1.28 -9.78 -18.76
CA LEU A 77 2.35 -10.63 -18.19
C LEU A 77 1.87 -12.05 -17.88
N ALA A 78 0.64 -12.22 -17.44
CA ALA A 78 0.06 -13.54 -17.16
C ALA A 78 -0.10 -14.37 -18.44
N GLY A 79 -0.38 -13.71 -19.58
CA GLY A 79 -0.74 -14.42 -20.79
C GLY A 79 -1.97 -15.29 -20.58
N ASN A 80 -1.82 -16.60 -20.77
CA ASN A 80 -2.90 -17.58 -20.52
C ASN A 80 -2.65 -18.42 -19.25
N GLY A 81 -1.59 -18.12 -18.50
CA GLY A 81 -1.23 -18.88 -17.31
C GLY A 81 -1.99 -18.44 -16.06
N PRO A 82 -1.99 -19.28 -15.01
CA PRO A 82 -2.60 -18.95 -13.74
C PRO A 82 -1.77 -17.91 -12.98
N VAL A 83 -2.46 -17.14 -12.14
CA VAL A 83 -1.89 -15.99 -11.43
C VAL A 83 -2.05 -16.15 -9.92
N LEU A 84 -1.01 -15.80 -9.16
CA LEU A 84 -1.01 -15.78 -7.70
C LEU A 84 -1.00 -14.34 -7.18
N GLU A 85 -2.08 -13.91 -6.51
CA GLU A 85 -2.12 -12.61 -5.82
C GLU A 85 -1.79 -12.77 -4.34
N LEU A 86 -0.78 -12.05 -3.87
CA LEU A 86 -0.37 -12.03 -2.48
C LEU A 86 -0.99 -10.82 -1.77
N GLY A 87 -1.76 -11.07 -0.69
CA GLY A 87 -2.56 -10.03 -0.04
C GLY A 87 -3.76 -9.63 -0.88
N ILE A 88 -4.57 -10.60 -1.32
CA ILE A 88 -5.69 -10.39 -2.27
C ILE A 88 -6.76 -9.43 -1.72
N GLY A 89 -6.92 -9.34 -0.41
CA GLY A 89 -7.86 -8.44 0.25
C GLY A 89 -9.30 -8.63 -0.22
N THR A 90 -9.90 -7.53 -0.64
CA THR A 90 -11.29 -7.51 -1.14
C THR A 90 -11.41 -7.80 -2.65
N GLY A 91 -10.32 -8.22 -3.31
CA GLY A 91 -10.29 -8.64 -4.71
C GLY A 91 -10.31 -7.49 -5.72
N ARG A 92 -9.76 -6.32 -5.36
CA ARG A 92 -9.75 -5.14 -6.22
C ARG A 92 -9.13 -5.41 -7.60
N VAL A 93 -8.05 -6.17 -7.66
CA VAL A 93 -7.34 -6.52 -8.90
C VAL A 93 -7.74 -7.91 -9.41
N ALA A 94 -7.91 -8.87 -8.50
CA ALA A 94 -8.29 -10.24 -8.86
C ALA A 94 -9.60 -10.32 -9.66
N LEU A 95 -10.65 -9.60 -9.23
CA LEU A 95 -11.95 -9.69 -9.89
C LEU A 95 -11.92 -9.23 -11.35
N PRO A 96 -11.34 -8.06 -11.71
CA PRO A 96 -11.18 -7.69 -13.11
C PRO A 96 -10.30 -8.64 -13.93
N LEU A 97 -9.28 -9.30 -13.33
CA LEU A 97 -8.48 -10.32 -14.02
C LEU A 97 -9.34 -11.57 -14.32
N VAL A 98 -10.17 -12.00 -13.37
CA VAL A 98 -11.11 -13.11 -13.59
C VAL A 98 -12.14 -12.76 -14.66
N GLU A 99 -12.65 -11.53 -14.71
CA GLU A 99 -13.53 -11.05 -15.78
C GLU A 99 -12.86 -11.09 -17.17
N LYS A 100 -11.52 -10.95 -17.24
CA LYS A 100 -10.73 -11.15 -18.46
C LYS A 100 -10.46 -12.64 -18.77
N GLY A 101 -10.96 -13.57 -17.95
CA GLY A 101 -10.78 -15.03 -18.14
C GLY A 101 -9.47 -15.58 -17.58
N ILE A 102 -8.76 -14.83 -16.75
CA ILE A 102 -7.52 -15.25 -16.10
C ILE A 102 -7.85 -15.98 -14.80
N SER A 103 -7.26 -17.16 -14.59
CA SER A 103 -7.39 -17.89 -13.33
C SER A 103 -6.54 -17.22 -12.25
N VAL A 104 -7.15 -16.83 -11.13
CA VAL A 104 -6.47 -16.19 -10.00
C VAL A 104 -6.63 -17.01 -8.74
N HIS A 105 -5.51 -17.29 -8.07
CA HIS A 105 -5.46 -17.80 -6.70
C HIS A 105 -4.94 -16.70 -5.79
N GLY A 106 -5.60 -16.44 -4.66
CA GLY A 106 -5.21 -15.42 -3.70
C GLY A 106 -4.72 -16.00 -2.39
N ILE A 107 -3.78 -15.31 -1.75
CA ILE A 107 -3.41 -15.54 -0.34
C ILE A 107 -3.74 -14.28 0.44
N ASP A 108 -4.41 -14.41 1.60
CA ASP A 108 -4.63 -13.29 2.52
C ASP A 108 -4.67 -13.76 3.98
N LEU A 109 -4.18 -12.94 4.89
CA LEU A 109 -4.25 -13.21 6.34
C LEU A 109 -5.64 -12.96 6.92
N SER A 110 -6.40 -12.01 6.34
CA SER A 110 -7.65 -11.53 6.88
C SER A 110 -8.84 -12.28 6.30
N GLN A 111 -9.43 -13.14 7.11
CA GLN A 111 -10.69 -13.79 6.77
C GLN A 111 -11.81 -12.77 6.46
N ALA A 112 -11.87 -11.66 7.20
CA ALA A 112 -12.86 -10.62 7.00
C ALA A 112 -12.72 -9.91 5.64
N MET A 113 -11.49 -9.71 5.15
CA MET A 113 -11.24 -9.17 3.81
C MET A 113 -11.72 -10.14 2.72
N VAL A 114 -11.42 -11.43 2.88
CA VAL A 114 -11.85 -12.49 1.95
C VAL A 114 -13.37 -12.65 1.94
N GLU A 115 -14.05 -12.51 3.07
CA GLU A 115 -15.52 -12.48 3.11
C GLU A 115 -16.12 -11.32 2.31
N ARG A 116 -15.46 -10.15 2.32
CA ARG A 116 -15.84 -9.01 1.47
C ARG A 116 -15.63 -9.31 -0.02
N LEU A 117 -14.54 -10.00 -0.37
CA LEU A 117 -14.31 -10.47 -1.74
C LEU A 117 -15.43 -11.42 -2.17
N ARG A 118 -15.74 -12.43 -1.35
CA ARG A 118 -16.78 -13.42 -1.62
C ARG A 118 -18.18 -12.82 -1.81
N ALA A 119 -18.46 -11.69 -1.14
CA ALA A 119 -19.73 -10.98 -1.27
C ALA A 119 -19.86 -10.19 -2.59
N LYS A 120 -18.83 -10.09 -3.39
CA LYS A 120 -18.84 -9.38 -4.68
C LYS A 120 -19.19 -10.33 -5.84
N PRO A 121 -19.79 -9.80 -6.93
CA PRO A 121 -19.96 -10.58 -8.16
C PRO A 121 -18.63 -11.18 -8.63
N GLY A 122 -18.64 -12.48 -8.96
CA GLY A 122 -17.43 -13.20 -9.37
C GLY A 122 -16.49 -13.63 -8.24
N GLY A 123 -16.73 -13.18 -6.99
CA GLY A 123 -15.87 -13.50 -5.85
C GLY A 123 -15.76 -15.00 -5.55
N ASP A 124 -16.81 -15.78 -5.81
CA ASP A 124 -16.79 -17.23 -5.61
C ASP A 124 -15.91 -17.98 -6.63
N ALA A 125 -15.59 -17.35 -7.76
CA ALA A 125 -14.72 -17.93 -8.78
C ALA A 125 -13.22 -17.81 -8.45
N VAL A 126 -12.87 -17.00 -7.45
CA VAL A 126 -11.49 -16.79 -7.02
C VAL A 126 -11.12 -17.80 -5.93
N GLU A 127 -10.14 -18.64 -6.15
CA GLU A 127 -9.58 -19.47 -5.08
C GLU A 127 -8.80 -18.61 -4.10
N VAL A 128 -9.01 -18.80 -2.78
CA VAL A 128 -8.27 -18.06 -1.75
C VAL A 128 -7.84 -19.00 -0.63
N THR A 129 -6.56 -18.93 -0.29
CA THR A 129 -5.96 -19.59 0.88
C THR A 129 -5.73 -18.56 1.98
N ILE A 130 -6.28 -18.82 3.16
CA ILE A 130 -6.02 -17.98 4.34
C ILE A 130 -4.65 -18.31 4.90
N GLY A 131 -3.77 -17.29 4.99
CA GLY A 131 -2.41 -17.46 5.50
C GLY A 131 -1.50 -16.27 5.24
N ASP A 132 -0.30 -16.36 5.80
CA ASP A 132 0.77 -15.39 5.58
C ASP A 132 1.42 -15.65 4.22
N PHE A 133 1.33 -14.71 3.30
CA PHE A 133 1.88 -14.87 1.95
C PHE A 133 3.42 -14.99 1.91
N ALA A 134 4.13 -14.63 2.98
CA ALA A 134 5.56 -14.88 3.08
C ALA A 134 5.89 -16.38 3.17
N THR A 135 4.97 -17.20 3.69
CA THR A 135 5.26 -18.61 4.03
C THR A 135 4.21 -19.61 3.57
N THR A 136 2.99 -19.16 3.31
CA THR A 136 1.88 -20.03 2.89
C THR A 136 2.15 -20.64 1.53
N LYS A 137 1.94 -21.96 1.44
CA LYS A 137 2.05 -22.71 0.18
C LYS A 137 0.67 -22.96 -0.39
N VAL A 138 0.56 -22.82 -1.70
CA VAL A 138 -0.59 -23.21 -2.49
C VAL A 138 -0.15 -24.20 -3.57
N GLU A 139 -1.07 -25.03 -4.03
CA GLU A 139 -0.79 -26.00 -5.09
C GLU A 139 -0.80 -25.28 -6.47
N GLY A 140 0.06 -25.72 -7.35
CA GLY A 140 0.17 -25.26 -8.73
C GLY A 140 1.44 -24.47 -9.04
N ASP A 141 1.69 -24.35 -10.34
CA ASP A 141 2.75 -23.51 -10.90
C ASP A 141 2.09 -22.29 -11.57
N PHE A 142 2.58 -21.10 -11.27
CA PHE A 142 2.00 -19.84 -11.73
C PHE A 142 2.91 -19.16 -12.75
N SER A 143 2.31 -18.58 -13.80
CA SER A 143 3.03 -17.74 -14.76
C SER A 143 3.35 -16.36 -14.20
N LEU A 144 2.52 -15.89 -13.27
CA LEU A 144 2.64 -14.59 -12.63
C LEU A 144 2.30 -14.68 -11.14
N ALA A 145 3.14 -14.10 -10.30
CA ALA A 145 2.77 -13.72 -8.93
C ALA A 145 2.86 -12.19 -8.78
N TYR A 146 2.00 -11.58 -7.97
CA TYR A 146 2.08 -10.13 -7.77
C TYR A 146 1.69 -9.67 -6.36
N LEU A 147 2.29 -8.54 -5.97
CA LEU A 147 2.00 -7.72 -4.81
C LEU A 147 1.78 -6.29 -5.27
N VAL A 148 0.58 -5.77 -5.13
CA VAL A 148 0.25 -4.38 -5.49
C VAL A 148 -0.06 -3.53 -4.27
N PHE A 149 -0.13 -2.21 -4.45
CA PHE A 149 -0.52 -1.27 -3.41
C PHE A 149 0.36 -1.33 -2.16
N ASN A 150 1.69 -1.43 -2.36
CA ASN A 150 2.71 -1.41 -1.31
C ASN A 150 2.63 -2.58 -0.31
N THR A 151 1.92 -3.65 -0.64
CA THR A 151 1.62 -4.75 0.29
C THR A 151 2.87 -5.44 0.84
N ILE A 152 4.00 -5.43 0.12
CA ILE A 152 5.29 -5.96 0.61
C ILE A 152 5.73 -5.30 1.93
N THR A 153 5.37 -4.05 2.18
CA THR A 153 5.75 -3.32 3.39
C THR A 153 5.00 -3.79 4.64
N ASN A 154 3.89 -4.53 4.48
CA ASN A 154 3.16 -5.16 5.58
C ASN A 154 3.95 -6.31 6.22
N LEU A 155 4.96 -6.84 5.53
CA LEU A 155 5.99 -7.71 6.12
C LEU A 155 6.98 -6.81 6.87
N THR A 156 6.83 -6.73 8.18
CA THR A 156 7.50 -5.74 9.03
C THR A 156 8.93 -6.10 9.42
N THR A 157 9.45 -7.23 8.91
CA THR A 157 10.83 -7.66 9.12
C THR A 157 11.52 -7.94 7.79
N GLU A 158 12.85 -7.81 7.77
CA GLU A 158 13.67 -8.13 6.60
C GLU A 158 13.53 -9.61 6.21
N ASP A 159 13.62 -10.50 7.21
CA ASP A 159 13.51 -11.95 7.01
C ASP A 159 12.17 -12.31 6.34
N ALA A 160 11.05 -11.72 6.78
CA ALA A 160 9.74 -11.97 6.20
C ALA A 160 9.66 -11.51 4.72
N GLN A 161 10.31 -10.39 4.37
CA GLN A 161 10.38 -9.93 2.98
C GLN A 161 11.26 -10.86 2.13
N VAL A 162 12.37 -11.35 2.66
CA VAL A 162 13.22 -12.37 2.00
C VAL A 162 12.47 -13.69 1.82
N ASP A 163 11.76 -14.15 2.86
CA ASP A 163 10.94 -15.36 2.82
C ASP A 163 9.83 -15.27 1.78
N CYS A 164 9.22 -14.09 1.62
CA CYS A 164 8.22 -13.84 0.58
C CYS A 164 8.78 -14.10 -0.83
N PHE A 165 9.96 -13.56 -1.15
CA PHE A 165 10.60 -13.81 -2.44
C PHE A 165 10.94 -15.29 -2.64
N ALA A 166 11.45 -15.95 -1.60
CA ALA A 166 11.76 -17.38 -1.63
C ALA A 166 10.50 -18.25 -1.79
N ASN A 167 9.39 -17.84 -1.17
CA ASN A 167 8.10 -18.50 -1.28
C ASN A 167 7.52 -18.34 -2.69
N VAL A 168 7.50 -17.10 -3.22
CA VAL A 168 7.04 -16.80 -4.59
C VAL A 168 7.82 -17.61 -5.62
N ALA A 169 9.15 -17.66 -5.50
CA ALA A 169 9.98 -18.40 -6.44
C ALA A 169 9.64 -19.90 -6.53
N LYS A 170 9.10 -20.49 -5.44
CA LYS A 170 8.66 -21.90 -5.43
C LYS A 170 7.33 -22.12 -6.14
N HIS A 171 6.50 -21.05 -6.24
CA HIS A 171 5.20 -21.10 -6.90
C HIS A 171 5.26 -20.70 -8.38
N LEU A 172 6.31 -19.99 -8.80
CA LEU A 172 6.46 -19.62 -10.20
C LEU A 172 7.00 -20.78 -11.04
N GLU A 173 6.44 -20.96 -12.23
CA GLU A 173 7.04 -21.80 -13.28
C GLU A 173 8.38 -21.21 -13.78
N PRO A 174 9.27 -21.98 -14.42
CA PRO A 174 10.43 -21.43 -15.09
C PRO A 174 10.03 -20.39 -16.16
N GLY A 175 10.60 -19.17 -16.07
CA GLY A 175 10.19 -18.03 -16.90
C GLY A 175 8.97 -17.28 -16.39
N GLY A 176 8.31 -17.76 -15.33
CA GLY A 176 7.26 -17.03 -14.64
C GLY A 176 7.78 -15.76 -13.96
N VAL A 177 6.93 -14.77 -13.77
CA VAL A 177 7.34 -13.44 -13.30
C VAL A 177 6.73 -13.07 -11.95
N PHE A 178 7.48 -12.30 -11.15
CA PHE A 178 7.01 -11.68 -9.94
C PHE A 178 6.93 -10.17 -10.11
N VAL A 179 5.77 -9.56 -9.79
CA VAL A 179 5.53 -8.13 -9.92
C VAL A 179 5.27 -7.50 -8.57
N ILE A 180 5.97 -6.42 -8.26
CA ILE A 180 5.70 -5.62 -7.05
C ILE A 180 5.48 -4.16 -7.45
N GLU A 181 4.37 -3.57 -6.97
CA GLU A 181 4.18 -2.13 -6.89
C GLU A 181 4.53 -1.65 -5.48
N ASN A 182 5.48 -0.70 -5.38
CA ASN A 182 5.86 -0.15 -4.09
C ASN A 182 6.26 1.33 -4.18
N PHE A 183 6.06 2.07 -3.08
CA PHE A 183 6.51 3.46 -2.99
C PHE A 183 8.02 3.55 -2.75
N ILE A 184 8.59 4.71 -3.08
CA ILE A 184 9.96 5.09 -2.68
C ILE A 184 9.89 5.85 -1.35
N PRO A 185 10.64 5.42 -0.32
CA PRO A 185 10.61 6.09 0.98
C PRO A 185 10.93 7.59 0.88
N ALA A 186 10.06 8.44 1.44
CA ALA A 186 10.17 9.89 1.31
C ALA A 186 11.20 10.51 2.25
N LEU A 187 12.32 9.82 2.51
CA LEU A 187 13.35 10.25 3.46
C LEU A 187 14.01 11.59 3.07
N HIS A 188 14.02 11.94 1.78
CA HIS A 188 14.50 13.23 1.28
C HIS A 188 13.65 14.43 1.78
N ARG A 189 12.47 14.18 2.36
CA ARG A 189 11.61 15.22 2.95
C ARG A 189 11.87 15.46 4.43
N LEU A 190 12.66 14.59 5.08
CA LEU A 190 13.03 14.71 6.48
C LEU A 190 14.21 15.70 6.64
N GLN A 191 14.07 16.67 7.56
CA GLN A 191 15.19 17.48 8.01
C GLN A 191 16.02 16.69 9.04
N PRO A 192 17.29 17.05 9.26
CA PRO A 192 18.10 16.42 10.30
C PRO A 192 17.41 16.43 11.67
N GLY A 193 17.20 15.25 12.24
CA GLY A 193 16.53 15.06 13.53
C GLY A 193 15.01 14.95 13.48
N GLU A 194 14.40 15.16 12.32
CA GLU A 194 12.97 14.92 12.13
C GLU A 194 12.69 13.45 11.78
N LYS A 195 11.49 12.97 12.14
CA LYS A 195 11.04 11.60 11.88
C LYS A 195 9.72 11.56 11.12
N VAL A 196 9.00 12.68 11.04
CA VAL A 196 7.61 12.72 10.57
C VAL A 196 7.51 13.40 9.22
N VAL A 197 6.88 12.71 8.26
CA VAL A 197 6.57 13.25 6.94
C VAL A 197 5.05 13.36 6.79
N PRO A 198 4.48 14.56 6.66
CA PRO A 198 3.07 14.72 6.36
C PRO A 198 2.80 14.27 4.91
N ILE A 199 1.80 13.40 4.75
CA ILE A 199 1.39 12.83 3.46
C ILE A 199 0.12 13.53 2.97
N HIS A 200 -0.89 13.66 3.84
CA HIS A 200 -2.17 14.25 3.47
C HIS A 200 -2.73 15.05 4.63
N VAL A 201 -3.08 16.31 4.37
CA VAL A 201 -3.61 17.23 5.39
C VAL A 201 -4.85 17.93 4.84
N THR A 202 -6.02 17.65 5.43
CA THR A 202 -7.28 18.33 5.17
C THR A 202 -8.03 18.58 6.47
N PRO A 203 -9.11 19.35 6.49
CA PRO A 203 -9.90 19.58 7.70
C PRO A 203 -10.46 18.31 8.36
N THR A 204 -10.66 17.23 7.60
CA THR A 204 -11.29 15.99 8.09
C THR A 204 -10.37 14.77 8.03
N ARG A 205 -9.14 14.94 7.49
CA ARG A 205 -8.17 13.85 7.36
C ARG A 205 -6.76 14.37 7.54
N LEU A 206 -6.03 13.74 8.45
CA LEU A 206 -4.60 13.91 8.59
C LEU A 206 -3.94 12.54 8.41
N HIS A 207 -2.95 12.48 7.51
CA HIS A 207 -2.12 11.31 7.31
C HIS A 207 -0.66 11.75 7.34
N PHE A 208 0.14 11.09 8.15
CA PHE A 208 1.58 11.27 8.21
C PHE A 208 2.28 9.95 8.52
N ASP A 209 3.51 9.83 8.05
CA ASP A 209 4.38 8.69 8.31
C ASP A 209 5.46 9.08 9.32
N GLU A 210 5.62 8.28 10.37
CA GLU A 210 6.71 8.39 11.34
C GLU A 210 7.78 7.33 11.02
N TYR A 211 8.98 7.79 10.65
CA TYR A 211 10.09 6.94 10.20
C TYR A 211 11.07 6.63 11.32
N ASP A 212 11.46 5.36 11.43
CA ASP A 212 12.69 4.90 12.08
C ASP A 212 13.70 4.50 11.00
N VAL A 213 14.60 5.43 10.68
CA VAL A 213 15.57 5.25 9.59
C VAL A 213 16.62 4.19 9.92
N ALA A 214 16.91 3.99 11.22
CA ALA A 214 17.92 3.01 11.65
C ALA A 214 17.43 1.58 11.47
N ASN A 215 16.13 1.33 11.65
CA ASN A 215 15.52 0.02 11.54
C ASN A 215 14.73 -0.18 10.23
N GLN A 216 14.75 0.80 9.34
CA GLN A 216 13.96 0.81 8.08
C GLN A 216 12.47 0.53 8.31
N THR A 217 11.91 1.06 9.39
CA THR A 217 10.48 0.96 9.67
C THR A 217 9.80 2.31 9.59
N LEU A 218 8.51 2.28 9.38
CA LEU A 218 7.64 3.45 9.52
C LEU A 218 6.30 3.04 10.12
N VAL A 219 5.66 3.99 10.78
CA VAL A 219 4.26 3.86 11.18
C VAL A 219 3.46 4.89 10.42
N SER A 220 2.47 4.43 9.65
CA SER A 220 1.56 5.29 8.91
C SER A 220 0.35 5.59 9.78
N HIS A 221 0.19 6.87 10.18
CA HIS A 221 -0.87 7.34 11.06
C HIS A 221 -1.98 8.02 10.26
N HIS A 222 -3.17 7.43 10.27
CA HIS A 222 -4.35 7.96 9.61
C HIS A 222 -5.37 8.44 10.64
N TYR A 223 -5.60 9.75 10.70
CA TYR A 223 -6.65 10.38 11.47
C TYR A 223 -7.79 10.79 10.54
N ARG A 224 -9.01 10.44 10.90
CA ARG A 224 -10.22 10.81 10.15
C ARG A 224 -11.30 11.28 11.12
N VAL A 225 -12.09 12.26 10.68
CA VAL A 225 -13.34 12.61 11.37
C VAL A 225 -14.47 11.87 10.68
N VAL A 226 -15.10 10.95 11.40
CA VAL A 226 -16.26 10.16 10.96
C VAL A 226 -17.40 10.41 11.96
N ASP A 227 -18.53 10.90 11.47
CA ASP A 227 -19.70 11.23 12.29
C ASP A 227 -19.37 12.13 13.49
N GLY A 228 -18.44 13.09 13.28
CA GLY A 228 -18.00 14.02 14.33
C GLY A 228 -17.04 13.42 15.36
N GLN A 229 -16.64 12.17 15.21
CA GLN A 229 -15.66 11.50 16.08
C GLN A 229 -14.32 11.36 15.36
N LEU A 230 -13.22 11.51 16.10
CA LEU A 230 -11.88 11.28 15.60
C LEU A 230 -11.55 9.78 15.65
N GLU A 231 -11.31 9.20 14.48
CA GLU A 231 -10.79 7.83 14.35
C GLU A 231 -9.31 7.87 14.06
N LEU A 232 -8.55 6.98 14.70
CA LEU A 232 -7.13 6.74 14.44
C LEU A 232 -6.91 5.31 13.97
N LEU A 233 -6.21 5.17 12.87
CA LEU A 233 -5.62 3.91 12.41
C LEU A 233 -4.12 4.12 12.26
N SER A 234 -3.32 3.29 12.93
CA SER A 234 -1.86 3.29 12.78
C SER A 234 -1.43 1.94 12.23
N THR A 235 -0.67 1.95 11.14
CA THR A 235 -0.23 0.74 10.44
C THR A 235 1.29 0.70 10.43
N PRO A 236 1.93 -0.31 11.04
CA PRO A 236 3.37 -0.50 10.97
C PRO A 236 3.77 -1.07 9.62
N HIS A 237 4.91 -0.61 9.11
CA HIS A 237 5.49 -1.06 7.85
C HIS A 237 7.01 -1.18 7.98
N ARG A 238 7.60 -2.08 7.20
CA ARG A 238 9.01 -2.00 6.84
C ARG A 238 9.13 -1.48 5.42
N TYR A 239 9.70 -0.29 5.25
CA TYR A 239 9.99 0.20 3.90
C TYR A 239 11.22 -0.48 3.31
N VAL A 240 11.26 -0.58 1.99
CA VAL A 240 12.32 -1.30 1.28
C VAL A 240 12.68 -0.56 0.00
N TRP A 241 13.98 -0.54 -0.32
CA TRP A 241 14.48 0.06 -1.55
C TRP A 241 14.39 -0.89 -2.74
N PRO A 242 14.24 -0.38 -3.96
CA PRO A 242 14.27 -1.23 -5.17
C PRO A 242 15.51 -2.11 -5.28
N SER A 243 16.67 -1.61 -4.82
CA SER A 243 17.93 -2.35 -4.81
C SER A 243 17.96 -3.52 -3.82
N GLU A 244 17.25 -3.42 -2.69
CA GLU A 244 17.09 -4.52 -1.74
C GLU A 244 16.15 -5.59 -2.32
N LEU A 245 15.04 -5.18 -2.96
CA LEU A 245 14.15 -6.10 -3.67
C LEU A 245 14.91 -6.86 -4.77
N ASP A 246 15.83 -6.19 -5.49
CA ASP A 246 16.69 -6.85 -6.48
C ASP A 246 17.64 -7.88 -5.86
N LEU A 247 18.14 -7.60 -4.64
CA LEU A 247 18.96 -8.56 -3.89
C LEU A 247 18.15 -9.77 -3.45
N MET A 248 16.93 -9.55 -2.90
CA MET A 248 16.00 -10.61 -2.50
C MET A 248 15.59 -11.48 -3.70
N ALA A 249 15.29 -10.86 -4.84
CA ALA A 249 14.97 -11.55 -6.08
C ALA A 249 16.13 -12.45 -6.54
N ARG A 250 17.35 -11.92 -6.59
CA ARG A 250 18.55 -12.72 -6.96
C ARG A 250 18.79 -13.86 -6.00
N HIS A 251 18.59 -13.64 -4.69
CA HIS A 251 18.72 -14.70 -3.69
C HIS A 251 17.69 -15.82 -3.91
N ALA A 252 16.51 -15.47 -4.39
CA ALA A 252 15.44 -16.40 -4.72
C ALA A 252 15.53 -17.00 -6.16
N GLY A 253 16.61 -16.72 -6.92
CA GLY A 253 16.80 -17.24 -8.29
C GLY A 253 15.99 -16.49 -9.34
N MET A 254 15.70 -15.22 -9.11
CA MET A 254 15.00 -14.34 -10.06
C MET A 254 15.91 -13.19 -10.50
N THR A 255 15.70 -12.67 -11.70
CA THR A 255 16.45 -11.52 -12.25
C THR A 255 15.49 -10.40 -12.62
N LEU A 256 15.90 -9.15 -12.38
CA LEU A 256 15.14 -7.99 -12.82
C LEU A 256 14.99 -8.00 -14.34
N ARG A 257 13.74 -8.01 -14.81
CA ARG A 257 13.38 -7.94 -16.23
C ARG A 257 13.09 -6.52 -16.65
N GLU A 258 12.23 -5.80 -15.87
CA GLU A 258 11.86 -4.41 -16.15
C GLU A 258 11.45 -3.67 -14.88
N ARG A 259 11.60 -2.32 -14.91
CA ARG A 259 11.15 -1.43 -13.85
C ARG A 259 10.60 -0.14 -14.41
N TRP A 260 9.39 0.24 -13.97
CA TRP A 260 8.66 1.41 -14.40
C TRP A 260 8.25 2.29 -13.21
N ALA A 261 7.97 3.56 -13.44
CA ALA A 261 7.44 4.46 -12.42
C ALA A 261 5.93 4.27 -12.21
N THR A 262 5.21 3.90 -13.29
CA THR A 262 3.76 3.74 -13.30
C THR A 262 3.35 2.51 -14.11
N TRP A 263 2.10 2.09 -13.96
CA TRP A 263 1.51 0.99 -14.74
C TRP A 263 1.41 1.28 -16.24
N ALA A 264 1.50 2.58 -16.65
CA ALA A 264 1.59 2.99 -18.05
C ALA A 264 3.01 2.92 -18.63
N ARG A 265 3.95 2.26 -17.93
CA ARG A 265 5.36 2.11 -18.34
C ARG A 265 6.11 3.43 -18.52
N GLU A 266 5.81 4.43 -17.67
CA GLU A 266 6.67 5.62 -17.60
C GLU A 266 8.05 5.27 -17.04
N PRO A 267 9.13 5.88 -17.53
CA PRO A 267 10.48 5.58 -17.07
C PRO A 267 10.67 5.81 -15.56
N PHE A 268 11.24 4.80 -14.88
CA PHE A 268 11.63 4.96 -13.48
C PHE A 268 12.90 5.82 -13.38
N THR A 269 12.84 6.89 -12.60
CA THR A 269 13.91 7.86 -12.43
C THR A 269 14.17 8.16 -10.94
N SER A 270 15.19 8.97 -10.64
CA SER A 270 15.52 9.40 -9.28
C SER A 270 14.44 10.25 -8.60
N THR A 271 13.47 10.74 -9.35
CA THR A 271 12.33 11.55 -8.83
C THR A 271 11.02 10.78 -8.80
N SER A 272 11.01 9.51 -9.24
CA SER A 272 9.80 8.69 -9.21
C SER A 272 9.40 8.38 -7.77
N PRO A 273 8.13 8.63 -7.36
CA PRO A 273 7.67 8.39 -6.00
C PRO A 273 7.35 6.92 -5.72
N SER A 274 7.23 6.11 -6.77
CA SER A 274 6.88 4.69 -6.72
C SER A 274 7.55 3.94 -7.86
N HIS A 275 7.49 2.63 -7.81
CA HIS A 275 7.94 1.77 -8.90
C HIS A 275 7.06 0.54 -9.05
N ILE A 276 6.98 0.04 -10.28
CA ILE A 276 6.52 -1.29 -10.64
C ILE A 276 7.76 -2.07 -11.11
N SER A 277 8.12 -3.12 -10.40
CA SER A 277 9.27 -3.96 -10.76
C SER A 277 8.81 -5.35 -11.10
N VAL A 278 9.39 -5.90 -12.16
CA VAL A 278 9.12 -7.24 -12.67
C VAL A 278 10.41 -8.03 -12.64
N TRP A 279 10.41 -9.14 -11.91
CA TRP A 279 11.53 -10.10 -11.90
C TRP A 279 11.06 -11.40 -12.52
N GLU A 280 11.92 -12.00 -13.32
CA GLU A 280 11.68 -13.27 -14.00
C GLU A 280 12.46 -14.39 -13.30
N LYS A 281 11.80 -15.51 -13.02
CA LYS A 281 12.44 -16.70 -12.49
C LYS A 281 13.34 -17.33 -13.56
N THR A 282 14.61 -17.41 -13.24
CA THR A 282 15.57 -18.13 -14.11
C THR A 282 15.27 -19.62 -14.10
N ALA A 283 15.54 -20.25 -15.25
CA ALA A 283 15.33 -21.69 -15.44
C ALA A 283 16.17 -22.56 -14.50
#